data_b3e7534cc74f02eb4e541e7989349538
#
_entry.id   b3e7534cc74f02eb4e541e7989349538
#
_cell.length_a   1.000
_cell.length_b   1.000
_cell.length_c   1.000
_cell.angle_alpha   90.00
_cell.angle_beta   90.00
_cell.angle_gamma   90.00
#
_symmetry.space_group_name_H-M   'P 1'
#
loop_
_entity.id
_entity.type
_entity.pdbx_description
1 polymer ?
#
loop_
_entity_poly.entity_id
_entity_poly.type
_entity_poly.pdbx_seq_one_letter_code
_entity_poly.pdbx_strand_id
1 'polypeptide(L)'
;MEAAIKTYSRLRTGGILFFAFLLSSCGSSNKAADQFITMDTDTLIEKVAQVPASKVKVYNFWASWCTPCLKEIPEFEAFAKAHAAEVELVFVSLDRKKVWDTAVLEVVEELEMTQPIWLIDQGLDFEWRHKIDEGWVLPAIPVTLMTYKSHRKFFMKPLERRELEEALLELQTL
;
A
#
# COMPACT_ATOMS: atom_id res chain seq x y z
N MET A 1 24.22 90.96 11.06
CA MET A 1 22.79 90.69 11.25
C MET A 1 22.55 89.25 10.85
N GLU A 2 22.44 88.49 11.86
CA GLU A 2 22.66 87.09 11.99
C GLU A 2 21.45 86.31 11.52
N ALA A 3 21.69 85.22 10.80
CA ALA A 3 20.69 84.21 10.58
C ALA A 3 21.24 82.85 11.00
N ALA A 4 20.66 82.30 12.05
CA ALA A 4 21.02 81.06 12.68
C ALA A 4 20.64 79.88 11.80
N ILE A 5 21.61 79.03 11.51
CA ILE A 5 21.44 77.78 10.81
C ILE A 5 21.11 76.68 11.79
N LYS A 6 19.89 76.19 11.76
CA LYS A 6 19.43 74.99 12.52
C LYS A 6 19.81 73.72 11.80
N THR A 7 20.81 73.04 12.35
CA THR A 7 21.22 71.70 11.86
C THR A 7 20.20 70.65 12.29
N TYR A 8 19.55 70.01 11.34
CA TYR A 8 18.61 68.91 11.59
C TYR A 8 19.33 67.57 11.41
N SER A 9 19.69 66.99 12.52
CA SER A 9 20.22 65.60 12.56
C SER A 9 19.11 64.60 12.35
N ARG A 10 19.08 63.93 11.18
CA ARG A 10 18.22 62.81 10.94
C ARG A 10 18.93 61.51 11.34
N LEU A 11 18.51 60.93 12.47
CA LEU A 11 18.79 59.53 12.79
C LEU A 11 18.10 58.64 11.78
N ARG A 12 18.86 57.90 10.95
CA ARG A 12 18.38 56.80 10.11
C ARG A 12 18.44 55.54 10.98
N THR A 13 17.32 55.17 11.57
CA THR A 13 17.10 53.82 12.14
C THR A 13 16.96 52.86 10.97
N GLY A 14 18.05 52.13 10.70
CA GLY A 14 18.02 50.98 9.76
C GLY A 14 17.25 49.82 10.37
N GLY A 15 16.01 49.62 9.93
CA GLY A 15 15.27 48.44 10.23
C GLY A 15 15.86 47.23 9.46
N ILE A 16 16.54 46.35 10.19
CA ILE A 16 16.96 45.06 9.68
C ILE A 16 15.70 44.19 9.63
N LEU A 17 15.12 44.04 8.45
CA LEU A 17 14.10 43.02 8.16
C LEU A 17 14.77 41.64 8.20
N PHE A 18 14.64 40.96 9.33
CA PHE A 18 14.99 39.56 9.50
C PHE A 18 13.96 38.75 8.70
N PHE A 19 14.29 38.42 7.44
CA PHE A 19 13.52 37.49 6.62
C PHE A 19 13.76 36.10 7.20
N ALA A 20 12.89 35.68 8.12
CA ALA A 20 12.87 34.32 8.62
C ALA A 20 12.49 33.39 7.45
N PHE A 21 13.49 32.80 6.81
CA PHE A 21 13.33 31.73 5.84
C PHE A 21 12.89 30.49 6.62
N LEU A 22 11.58 30.29 6.70
CA LEU A 22 11.01 29.04 7.19
C LEU A 22 11.41 27.95 6.20
N LEU A 23 12.49 27.25 6.50
CA LEU A 23 12.80 25.96 5.88
C LEU A 23 11.66 25.00 6.27
N SER A 24 10.63 24.95 5.41
CA SER A 24 9.70 23.82 5.38
C SER A 24 10.54 22.59 5.06
N SER A 25 11.04 21.93 6.09
CA SER A 25 11.55 20.57 6.02
C SER A 25 10.38 19.71 5.58
N CYS A 26 10.25 19.50 4.28
CA CYS A 26 9.44 18.43 3.72
C CYS A 26 10.07 17.15 4.24
N GLY A 27 9.55 16.63 5.35
CA GLY A 27 9.84 15.29 5.80
C GLY A 27 9.40 14.32 4.71
N SER A 28 10.32 13.91 3.86
CA SER A 28 10.20 12.68 3.08
C SER A 28 10.15 11.55 4.11
N SER A 29 8.95 11.27 4.63
CA SER A 29 8.70 10.01 5.30
C SER A 29 9.08 8.93 4.29
N ASN A 30 9.89 7.99 4.72
CA ASN A 30 10.42 6.89 3.92
C ASN A 30 9.26 5.95 3.55
N LYS A 31 8.41 6.39 2.63
CA LYS A 31 7.18 5.71 2.20
C LYS A 31 7.48 4.30 1.68
N ALA A 32 8.67 4.09 1.14
CA ALA A 32 9.13 2.78 0.69
C ALA A 32 9.39 1.79 1.85
N ALA A 33 9.87 2.27 3.02
CA ALA A 33 10.14 1.39 4.16
C ALA A 33 8.85 0.89 4.82
N ASP A 34 7.77 1.69 4.79
CA ASP A 34 6.47 1.33 5.37
C ASP A 34 5.63 0.47 4.42
N GLN A 35 5.99 0.38 3.13
CA GLN A 35 5.25 -0.37 2.13
C GLN A 35 5.50 -1.89 2.23
N PHE A 36 6.72 -2.30 2.60
CA PHE A 36 7.11 -3.70 2.68
C PHE A 36 7.05 -4.23 4.11
N ILE A 37 6.27 -5.28 4.33
CA ILE A 37 6.17 -5.96 5.62
C ILE A 37 6.55 -7.42 5.42
N THR A 38 7.61 -7.85 6.09
CA THR A 38 8.05 -9.25 6.07
C THR A 38 7.42 -10.05 7.19
N MET A 39 6.94 -11.24 6.89
CA MET A 39 6.38 -12.15 7.90
C MET A 39 6.51 -13.61 7.47
N ASP A 40 6.35 -14.51 8.42
CA ASP A 40 6.19 -15.94 8.18
C ASP A 40 4.73 -16.31 7.86
N THR A 41 4.51 -17.56 7.50
CA THR A 41 3.19 -18.08 7.12
C THR A 41 2.21 -18.15 8.29
N ASP A 42 2.67 -18.40 9.51
CA ASP A 42 1.79 -18.45 10.69
C ASP A 42 1.25 -17.05 11.01
N THR A 43 2.11 -16.04 10.99
CA THR A 43 1.71 -14.62 11.13
C THR A 43 0.74 -14.19 10.03
N LEU A 44 0.97 -14.62 8.77
CA LEU A 44 0.05 -14.36 7.66
C LEU A 44 -1.34 -14.94 7.95
N ILE A 45 -1.41 -16.23 8.35
CA ILE A 45 -2.66 -16.92 8.66
C ILE A 45 -3.42 -16.17 9.77
N GLU A 46 -2.72 -15.79 10.85
CA GLU A 46 -3.32 -15.05 11.96
C GLU A 46 -3.89 -13.70 11.49
N LYS A 47 -3.15 -12.96 10.64
CA LYS A 47 -3.60 -11.67 10.12
C LYS A 47 -4.81 -11.80 9.20
N VAL A 48 -4.83 -12.82 8.35
CA VAL A 48 -5.94 -13.08 7.41
C VAL A 48 -7.18 -13.59 8.15
N ALA A 49 -7.00 -14.32 9.25
CA ALA A 49 -8.10 -14.80 10.10
C ALA A 49 -8.77 -13.68 10.92
N GLN A 50 -8.14 -12.52 11.08
CA GLN A 50 -8.74 -11.39 11.77
C GLN A 50 -9.99 -10.89 11.04
N VAL A 51 -11.10 -10.81 11.78
CA VAL A 51 -12.36 -10.30 11.24
C VAL A 51 -12.28 -8.78 11.07
N PRO A 52 -12.34 -8.25 9.84
CA PRO A 52 -12.31 -6.81 9.62
C PRO A 52 -13.62 -6.16 10.06
N ALA A 53 -13.53 -5.10 10.87
CA ALA A 53 -14.70 -4.46 11.46
C ALA A 53 -15.32 -3.33 10.60
N SER A 54 -14.50 -2.63 9.81
CA SER A 54 -14.92 -1.38 9.18
C SER A 54 -14.73 -1.30 7.67
N LYS A 55 -13.76 -2.03 7.12
CA LYS A 55 -13.46 -2.04 5.68
C LYS A 55 -13.41 -3.46 5.16
N VAL A 56 -13.69 -3.62 3.88
CA VAL A 56 -13.40 -4.87 3.17
C VAL A 56 -11.89 -5.00 3.04
N LYS A 57 -11.32 -6.09 3.53
CA LYS A 57 -9.91 -6.42 3.30
C LYS A 57 -9.77 -7.28 2.06
N VAL A 58 -8.84 -6.90 1.22
CA VAL A 58 -8.52 -7.59 -0.04
C VAL A 58 -7.07 -8.05 0.03
N TYR A 59 -6.86 -9.34 -0.05
CA TYR A 59 -5.53 -9.96 -0.11
C TYR A 59 -5.35 -10.55 -1.51
N ASN A 60 -4.45 -9.95 -2.29
CA ASN A 60 -4.09 -10.46 -3.61
C ASN A 60 -2.74 -11.17 -3.52
N PHE A 61 -2.75 -12.47 -3.77
CA PHE A 61 -1.56 -13.33 -3.73
C PHE A 61 -0.95 -13.41 -5.12
N TRP A 62 0.27 -12.94 -5.23
CA TRP A 62 0.98 -12.78 -6.50
C TRP A 62 2.46 -13.18 -6.40
N ALA A 63 3.17 -13.16 -7.53
CA ALA A 63 4.63 -13.26 -7.57
C ALA A 63 5.19 -12.55 -8.81
N SER A 64 6.45 -12.13 -8.76
CA SER A 64 7.13 -11.41 -9.85
C SER A 64 7.21 -12.19 -11.16
N TRP A 65 7.21 -13.51 -11.09
CA TRP A 65 7.24 -14.44 -12.24
C TRP A 65 5.84 -14.79 -12.78
N CYS A 66 4.76 -14.32 -12.13
CA CYS A 66 3.38 -14.68 -12.49
C CYS A 66 2.79 -13.67 -13.48
N THR A 67 2.94 -13.89 -14.76
CA THR A 67 2.44 -13.00 -15.81
C THR A 67 0.95 -12.60 -15.67
N PRO A 68 -0.01 -13.52 -15.37
CA PRO A 68 -1.39 -13.12 -15.16
C PRO A 68 -1.58 -12.24 -13.92
N CYS A 69 -0.78 -12.46 -12.86
CA CYS A 69 -0.82 -11.60 -11.67
C CYS A 69 -0.39 -10.16 -12.00
N LEU A 70 0.72 -10.01 -12.76
CA LEU A 70 1.23 -8.69 -13.13
C LEU A 70 0.22 -7.88 -13.97
N LYS A 71 -0.59 -8.56 -14.77
CA LYS A 71 -1.61 -7.91 -15.60
C LYS A 71 -2.79 -7.37 -14.81
N GLU A 72 -3.14 -7.99 -13.67
CA GLU A 72 -4.28 -7.54 -12.86
C GLU A 72 -3.91 -6.47 -11.83
N ILE A 73 -2.62 -6.36 -11.41
CA ILE A 73 -2.17 -5.40 -10.38
C ILE A 73 -2.64 -3.97 -10.64
N PRO A 74 -2.54 -3.38 -11.85
CA PRO A 74 -3.03 -2.03 -12.11
C PRO A 74 -4.54 -1.85 -11.84
N GLU A 75 -5.35 -2.88 -12.09
CA GLU A 75 -6.80 -2.86 -11.81
C GLU A 75 -7.06 -2.84 -10.30
N PHE A 76 -6.29 -3.60 -9.52
CA PHE A 76 -6.36 -3.60 -8.06
C PHE A 76 -5.93 -2.26 -7.46
N GLU A 77 -4.84 -1.66 -7.95
CA GLU A 77 -4.40 -0.32 -7.52
C GLU A 77 -5.47 0.74 -7.81
N ALA A 78 -6.05 0.72 -9.01
CA ALA A 78 -7.12 1.63 -9.39
C ALA A 78 -8.40 1.41 -8.54
N PHE A 79 -8.74 0.15 -8.25
CA PHE A 79 -9.85 -0.23 -7.38
C PHE A 79 -9.64 0.27 -5.95
N ALA A 80 -8.50 -0.01 -5.34
CA ALA A 80 -8.18 0.42 -3.99
C ALA A 80 -8.18 1.96 -3.85
N LYS A 81 -7.67 2.66 -4.85
CA LYS A 81 -7.69 4.13 -4.90
C LYS A 81 -9.12 4.69 -4.97
N ALA A 82 -9.98 4.08 -5.79
CA ALA A 82 -11.37 4.53 -5.95
C ALA A 82 -12.21 4.27 -4.68
N HIS A 83 -11.90 3.19 -3.95
CA HIS A 83 -12.64 2.75 -2.76
C HIS A 83 -11.84 2.88 -1.45
N ALA A 84 -10.93 3.85 -1.36
CA ALA A 84 -10.01 4.00 -0.22
C ALA A 84 -10.72 4.18 1.16
N ALA A 85 -11.98 4.65 1.17
CA ALA A 85 -12.78 4.74 2.40
C ALA A 85 -13.34 3.38 2.85
N GLU A 86 -13.51 2.41 1.94
CA GLU A 86 -14.25 1.17 2.14
C GLU A 86 -13.37 -0.08 2.04
N VAL A 87 -12.20 0.03 1.42
CA VAL A 87 -11.31 -1.09 1.09
C VAL A 87 -9.93 -0.89 1.69
N GLU A 88 -9.34 -1.95 2.15
CA GLU A 88 -7.91 -2.12 2.44
C GLU A 88 -7.36 -3.22 1.54
N LEU A 89 -6.52 -2.87 0.58
CA LEU A 89 -5.82 -3.82 -0.27
C LEU A 89 -4.41 -4.10 0.26
N VAL A 90 -4.03 -5.36 0.23
CA VAL A 90 -2.68 -5.85 0.51
C VAL A 90 -2.25 -6.80 -0.60
N PHE A 91 -1.10 -6.55 -1.18
CA PHE A 91 -0.44 -7.48 -2.08
C PHE A 91 0.45 -8.44 -1.29
N VAL A 92 0.20 -9.74 -1.40
CA VAL A 92 0.94 -10.79 -0.70
C VAL A 92 1.87 -11.48 -1.69
N SER A 93 3.16 -11.17 -1.63
CA SER A 93 4.16 -11.78 -2.52
C SER A 93 4.52 -13.19 -2.05
N LEU A 94 4.46 -14.14 -2.98
CA LEU A 94 4.88 -15.52 -2.81
C LEU A 94 6.28 -15.79 -3.39
N ASP A 95 7.01 -14.73 -3.69
CA ASP A 95 8.40 -14.82 -4.12
C ASP A 95 9.31 -15.29 -2.99
N ARG A 96 10.34 -16.03 -3.37
CA ARG A 96 11.38 -16.44 -2.41
C ARG A 96 12.18 -15.23 -1.95
N LYS A 97 12.60 -15.22 -0.70
CA LYS A 97 13.38 -14.15 -0.05
C LYS A 97 14.58 -13.67 -0.87
N LYS A 98 15.26 -14.56 -1.58
CA LYS A 98 16.45 -14.25 -2.39
C LYS A 98 16.20 -13.25 -3.55
N VAL A 99 14.94 -13.02 -3.95
CA VAL A 99 14.58 -12.12 -5.05
C VAL A 99 13.74 -10.92 -4.60
N TRP A 100 13.55 -10.72 -3.30
CA TRP A 100 12.78 -9.59 -2.78
C TRP A 100 13.38 -8.24 -3.14
N ASP A 101 14.70 -8.09 -2.98
CA ASP A 101 15.45 -6.86 -3.27
C ASP A 101 15.81 -6.71 -4.77
N THR A 102 15.29 -7.57 -5.62
CA THR A 102 15.54 -7.57 -7.07
C THR A 102 14.23 -7.65 -7.84
N ALA A 103 13.80 -8.85 -8.25
CA ALA A 103 12.63 -9.02 -9.11
C ALA A 103 11.31 -8.50 -8.50
N VAL A 104 11.12 -8.60 -7.17
CA VAL A 104 9.92 -8.03 -6.53
C VAL A 104 9.96 -6.52 -6.56
N LEU A 105 11.10 -5.91 -6.18
CA LEU A 105 11.27 -4.46 -6.19
C LEU A 105 11.12 -3.89 -7.60
N GLU A 106 11.73 -4.54 -8.61
CA GLU A 106 11.61 -4.15 -10.02
C GLU A 106 10.14 -4.08 -10.48
N VAL A 107 9.34 -5.11 -10.17
CA VAL A 107 7.90 -5.12 -10.50
C VAL A 107 7.14 -4.03 -9.76
N VAL A 108 7.45 -3.81 -8.47
CA VAL A 108 6.78 -2.77 -7.67
C VAL A 108 7.03 -1.39 -8.25
N GLU A 109 8.25 -1.13 -8.70
CA GLU A 109 8.63 0.12 -9.36
C GLU A 109 7.99 0.25 -10.76
N GLU A 110 8.06 -0.81 -11.58
CA GLU A 110 7.52 -0.81 -12.95
C GLU A 110 6.00 -0.60 -12.99
N LEU A 111 5.27 -1.24 -12.07
CA LEU A 111 3.81 -1.15 -11.97
C LEU A 111 3.33 -0.03 -11.03
N GLU A 112 4.25 0.80 -10.51
CA GLU A 112 3.93 1.93 -9.61
C GLU A 112 3.04 1.52 -8.43
N MET A 113 3.31 0.34 -7.83
CA MET A 113 2.50 -0.20 -6.75
C MET A 113 2.59 0.69 -5.51
N THR A 114 1.44 1.07 -4.95
CA THR A 114 1.34 2.01 -3.82
C THR A 114 0.76 1.39 -2.56
N GLN A 115 0.07 0.24 -2.69
CA GLN A 115 -0.53 -0.46 -1.57
C GLN A 115 0.52 -1.26 -0.77
N PRO A 116 0.24 -1.62 0.50
CA PRO A 116 1.12 -2.46 1.30
C PRO A 116 1.45 -3.78 0.61
N ILE A 117 2.70 -4.20 0.72
CA ILE A 117 3.23 -5.46 0.17
C ILE A 117 3.74 -6.33 1.31
N TRP A 118 3.12 -7.47 1.49
CA TRP A 118 3.57 -8.47 2.44
C TRP A 118 4.47 -9.48 1.75
N LEU A 119 5.71 -9.60 2.25
CA LEU A 119 6.72 -10.52 1.77
C LEU A 119 6.71 -11.75 2.67
N ILE A 120 6.29 -12.89 2.12
CA ILE A 120 6.09 -14.10 2.93
C ILE A 120 7.29 -15.03 2.81
N ASP A 121 7.97 -15.24 3.93
CA ASP A 121 9.03 -16.25 4.03
C ASP A 121 8.39 -17.63 4.23
N GLN A 122 7.93 -18.22 3.13
CA GLN A 122 7.09 -19.43 3.13
C GLN A 122 7.89 -20.74 3.06
N GLY A 123 9.21 -20.65 2.89
CA GLY A 123 10.05 -21.85 2.68
C GLY A 123 9.64 -22.64 1.43
N LEU A 124 9.59 -23.95 1.56
CA LEU A 124 9.18 -24.88 0.48
C LEU A 124 7.81 -25.52 0.74
N ASP A 125 7.22 -25.31 1.90
CA ASP A 125 5.92 -25.86 2.28
C ASP A 125 4.79 -24.94 1.79
N PHE A 126 3.78 -25.56 1.21
CA PHE A 126 2.59 -24.88 0.68
C PHE A 126 1.30 -25.30 1.37
N GLU A 127 1.35 -26.16 2.37
CA GLU A 127 0.17 -26.65 3.09
C GLU A 127 -0.59 -25.55 3.85
N TRP A 128 0.12 -24.47 4.21
CA TRP A 128 -0.48 -23.32 4.88
C TRP A 128 -1.61 -22.66 4.07
N ARG A 129 -1.67 -22.85 2.75
CA ARG A 129 -2.70 -22.25 1.88
C ARG A 129 -4.11 -22.67 2.25
N HIS A 130 -4.31 -23.95 2.61
CA HIS A 130 -5.61 -24.44 3.07
C HIS A 130 -6.08 -23.78 4.36
N LYS A 131 -5.14 -23.25 5.18
CA LYS A 131 -5.47 -22.47 6.37
C LYS A 131 -5.93 -21.04 6.03
N ILE A 132 -5.55 -20.52 4.85
CA ILE A 132 -6.06 -19.24 4.33
C ILE A 132 -7.48 -19.43 3.80
N ASP A 133 -7.67 -20.42 2.91
CA ASP A 133 -8.99 -20.80 2.40
C ASP A 133 -8.99 -22.25 1.92
N GLU A 134 -10.00 -23.02 2.34
CA GLU A 134 -10.17 -24.43 1.96
C GLU A 134 -10.31 -24.62 0.43
N GLY A 135 -10.80 -23.58 -0.27
CA GLY A 135 -10.89 -23.53 -1.73
C GLY A 135 -9.55 -23.42 -2.44
N TRP A 136 -8.46 -23.11 -1.73
CA TRP A 136 -7.11 -23.01 -2.34
C TRP A 136 -6.48 -24.40 -2.52
N VAL A 137 -7.09 -25.21 -3.38
CA VAL A 137 -6.72 -26.63 -3.60
C VAL A 137 -5.55 -26.82 -4.56
N LEU A 138 -5.23 -25.83 -5.41
CA LEU A 138 -4.14 -25.92 -6.38
C LEU A 138 -3.01 -24.94 -6.02
N PRO A 139 -1.74 -25.29 -6.31
CA PRO A 139 -0.60 -24.37 -6.13
C PRO A 139 -0.55 -23.30 -7.24
N ALA A 140 -1.68 -22.67 -7.53
CA ALA A 140 -1.83 -21.69 -8.59
C ALA A 140 -2.06 -20.28 -8.03
N ILE A 141 -1.59 -19.28 -8.76
CA ILE A 141 -1.84 -17.85 -8.58
C ILE A 141 -2.17 -17.23 -9.94
N PRO A 142 -2.87 -16.08 -10.00
CA PRO A 142 -3.26 -15.25 -8.87
C PRO A 142 -4.39 -15.85 -8.04
N VAL A 143 -4.39 -15.50 -6.76
CA VAL A 143 -5.48 -15.77 -5.84
C VAL A 143 -5.87 -14.48 -5.14
N THR A 144 -7.16 -14.25 -5.01
CA THR A 144 -7.68 -13.11 -4.26
C THR A 144 -8.65 -13.58 -3.20
N LEU A 145 -8.44 -13.13 -1.96
CA LEU A 145 -9.36 -13.28 -0.86
C LEU A 145 -9.90 -11.91 -0.45
N MET A 146 -11.20 -11.76 -0.45
CA MET A 146 -11.89 -10.57 0.09
C MET A 146 -12.66 -10.96 1.34
N THR A 147 -12.51 -10.18 2.43
CA THR A 147 -13.18 -10.45 3.71
C THR A 147 -13.86 -9.20 4.24
N TYR A 148 -15.07 -9.37 4.79
CA TYR A 148 -15.79 -8.30 5.48
C TYR A 148 -16.68 -8.88 6.57
N LYS A 149 -16.50 -8.45 7.80
CA LYS A 149 -17.16 -9.06 8.96
C LYS A 149 -16.92 -10.59 8.95
N SER A 150 -17.98 -11.39 8.99
CA SER A 150 -17.91 -12.87 8.92
C SER A 150 -17.95 -13.44 7.49
N HIS A 151 -18.09 -12.58 6.48
CA HIS A 151 -18.25 -12.99 5.09
C HIS A 151 -16.91 -12.95 4.35
N ARG A 152 -16.78 -13.84 3.38
CA ARG A 152 -15.57 -13.93 2.56
C ARG A 152 -15.89 -14.37 1.14
N LYS A 153 -15.07 -13.93 0.20
CA LYS A 153 -15.07 -14.35 -1.21
C LYS A 153 -13.67 -14.76 -1.60
N PHE A 154 -13.55 -15.89 -2.23
CA PHE A 154 -12.28 -16.46 -2.66
C PHE A 154 -12.29 -16.67 -4.17
N PHE A 155 -11.23 -16.21 -4.84
CA PHE A 155 -11.07 -16.30 -6.28
C PHE A 155 -9.70 -16.89 -6.61
N MET A 156 -9.67 -17.94 -7.42
CA MET A 156 -8.43 -18.55 -7.92
C MET A 156 -8.33 -18.36 -9.43
N LYS A 157 -8.34 -17.10 -9.84
CA LYS A 157 -8.24 -16.63 -11.22
C LYS A 157 -7.87 -15.14 -11.25
N PRO A 158 -7.36 -14.61 -12.37
CA PRO A 158 -7.25 -13.17 -12.54
C PRO A 158 -8.62 -12.49 -12.42
N LEU A 159 -8.65 -11.30 -11.82
CA LEU A 159 -9.86 -10.49 -11.67
C LEU A 159 -9.74 -9.17 -12.42
N GLU A 160 -10.82 -8.82 -13.11
CA GLU A 160 -11.00 -7.49 -13.67
C GLU A 160 -11.63 -6.55 -12.62
N ARG A 161 -11.48 -5.25 -12.81
CA ARG A 161 -12.05 -4.24 -11.93
C ARG A 161 -13.55 -4.41 -11.66
N ARG A 162 -14.33 -4.72 -12.69
CA ARG A 162 -15.76 -4.95 -12.56
C ARG A 162 -16.08 -6.08 -11.58
N GLU A 163 -15.32 -7.16 -11.61
CA GLU A 163 -15.50 -8.30 -10.71
C GLU A 163 -15.15 -7.95 -9.26
N LEU A 164 -14.16 -7.08 -9.05
CA LEU A 164 -13.81 -6.54 -7.73
C LEU A 164 -14.92 -5.65 -7.17
N GLU A 165 -15.51 -4.80 -8.01
CA GLU A 165 -16.63 -3.92 -7.64
C GLU A 165 -17.90 -4.73 -7.31
N GLU A 166 -18.23 -5.75 -8.10
CA GLU A 166 -19.33 -6.67 -7.83
C GLU A 166 -19.12 -7.42 -6.50
N ALA A 167 -17.92 -7.93 -6.26
CA ALA A 167 -17.58 -8.62 -5.02
C ALA A 167 -17.64 -7.71 -3.79
N LEU A 168 -17.19 -6.46 -3.92
CA LEU A 168 -17.30 -5.45 -2.86
C LEU A 168 -18.76 -5.19 -2.48
N LEU A 169 -19.61 -4.91 -3.48
CA LEU A 169 -21.03 -4.64 -3.27
C LEU A 169 -21.74 -5.82 -2.60
N GLU A 170 -21.46 -7.05 -3.05
CA GLU A 170 -22.06 -8.24 -2.45
C GLU A 170 -21.66 -8.41 -0.98
N LEU A 171 -20.35 -8.24 -0.65
CA LEU A 171 -19.87 -8.34 0.72
C LEU A 171 -20.48 -7.29 1.66
N GLN A 172 -20.76 -6.09 1.16
CA GLN A 172 -21.32 -5.01 1.96
C GLN A 172 -22.83 -5.15 2.18
N THR A 173 -23.51 -5.93 1.35
CA THR A 173 -24.98 -6.17 1.44
C THR A 173 -25.34 -7.38 2.30
N LEU A 174 -24.35 -8.19 2.70
CA LEU A 174 -24.49 -9.34 3.61
C LEU A 174 -24.35 -8.90 5.07
#